data_657ed43b71fa30c0e69059afa623661f
#
_entry.id   657ed43b71fa30c0e69059afa623661f
#
_cell.length_a   1.000
_cell.length_b   1.000
_cell.length_c   1.000
_cell.angle_alpha   90.00
_cell.angle_beta   90.00
_cell.angle_gamma   90.00
#
_symmetry.space_group_name_H-M   'P 1'
#
loop_
_entity.id
_entity.type
_entity.pdbx_description
1 polymer ?
#
loop_
_entity_poly.entity_id
_entity_poly.type
_entity_poly.pdbx_seq_one_letter_code
_entity_poly.pdbx_strand_id
1 'polypeptide(L)'
;MTTTKTKPINWDALASELTNIEIITEPNKVIKLSLDYYHFSPILQSQLKDKKANLIVRPNNETEVLQIAKTCVKYQAPLTIRGAGTGNYGQCIPLEGGVVLDTTKMNNINWVKPGLSCVEPGVKLVALDKKAKEIGGELRMFPSTYRTATIGGFIGGGSGGIGSINYGLLRHRGNVSAVQVVTMEDEPRVIE
;
A
#
# COMPACT_ATOMS: atom_id res chain seq x y z
N MET A 1 -30.83 9.15 7.52
CA MET A 1 -29.36 9.28 7.46
C MET A 1 -29.04 10.65 6.89
N THR A 2 -28.60 11.57 7.72
CA THR A 2 -28.23 12.94 7.34
C THR A 2 -26.90 12.89 6.60
N THR A 3 -26.92 13.06 5.29
CA THR A 3 -25.71 13.28 4.48
C THR A 3 -25.12 14.64 4.85
N THR A 4 -24.17 14.65 5.75
CA THR A 4 -23.30 15.82 5.97
C THR A 4 -22.59 16.10 4.65
N LYS A 5 -22.96 17.19 3.97
CA LYS A 5 -22.22 17.68 2.79
C LYS A 5 -20.84 18.08 3.28
N THR A 6 -19.85 17.20 3.08
CA THR A 6 -18.43 17.53 3.28
C THR A 6 -18.07 18.69 2.36
N LYS A 7 -17.41 19.69 2.93
CA LYS A 7 -16.88 20.83 2.17
C LYS A 7 -15.95 20.32 1.08
N PRO A 8 -15.99 20.86 -0.17
CA PRO A 8 -15.08 20.39 -1.20
C PRO A 8 -13.63 20.57 -0.76
N ILE A 9 -12.84 19.52 -0.93
CA ILE A 9 -11.42 19.51 -0.56
C ILE A 9 -10.65 20.42 -1.52
N ASN A 10 -9.85 21.32 -0.98
CA ASN A 10 -8.90 22.12 -1.77
C ASN A 10 -7.63 21.29 -2.00
N TRP A 11 -7.53 20.63 -3.15
CA TRP A 11 -6.42 19.74 -3.50
C TRP A 11 -5.09 20.47 -3.67
N ASP A 12 -5.10 21.71 -4.16
CA ASP A 12 -3.89 22.51 -4.32
C ASP A 12 -3.31 22.90 -2.94
N ALA A 13 -4.17 23.29 -2.00
CA ALA A 13 -3.78 23.57 -0.64
C ALA A 13 -3.24 22.33 0.08
N LEU A 14 -3.90 21.17 -0.10
CA LEU A 14 -3.43 19.90 0.45
C LEU A 14 -2.05 19.54 -0.11
N ALA A 15 -1.89 19.62 -1.43
CA ALA A 15 -0.62 19.32 -2.08
C ALA A 15 0.52 20.25 -1.63
N SER A 16 0.24 21.53 -1.41
CA SER A 16 1.24 22.50 -0.95
C SER A 16 1.78 22.21 0.45
N GLU A 17 1.06 21.46 1.29
CA GLU A 17 1.53 21.05 2.62
C GLU A 17 2.46 19.81 2.57
N LEU A 18 2.44 19.06 1.47
CA LEU A 18 3.27 17.86 1.29
C LEU A 18 4.64 18.21 0.67
N THR A 19 5.35 19.14 1.30
CA THR A 19 6.67 19.60 0.84
C THR A 19 7.67 18.46 0.85
N ASN A 20 8.51 18.39 -0.20
CA ASN A 20 9.55 17.37 -0.41
C ASN A 20 9.03 15.93 -0.69
N ILE A 21 7.73 15.73 -0.77
CA ILE A 21 7.13 14.45 -1.15
C ILE A 21 6.81 14.47 -2.64
N GLU A 22 7.11 13.38 -3.35
CA GLU A 22 6.70 13.27 -4.75
C GLU A 22 5.17 13.21 -4.87
N ILE A 23 4.61 14.20 -5.59
CA ILE A 23 3.18 14.26 -5.90
C ILE A 23 2.99 14.08 -7.39
N ILE A 24 2.07 13.20 -7.78
CA ILE A 24 1.70 12.94 -9.16
C ILE A 24 0.26 13.40 -9.38
N THR A 25 0.10 14.39 -10.25
CA THR A 25 -1.21 14.95 -10.64
C THR A 25 -1.50 14.74 -12.12
N GLU A 26 -0.53 14.23 -12.90
CA GLU A 26 -0.70 13.94 -14.33
C GLU A 26 -1.84 12.92 -14.52
N PRO A 27 -2.90 13.27 -15.28
CA PRO A 27 -4.13 12.48 -15.34
C PRO A 27 -3.91 11.01 -15.72
N ASN A 28 -3.08 10.74 -16.73
CA ASN A 28 -2.82 9.37 -17.19
C ASN A 28 -2.10 8.52 -16.12
N LYS A 29 -1.17 9.12 -15.38
CA LYS A 29 -0.47 8.45 -14.29
C LYS A 29 -1.39 8.23 -13.09
N VAL A 30 -2.23 9.23 -12.75
CA VAL A 30 -3.22 9.10 -11.68
C VAL A 30 -4.19 7.97 -11.99
N ILE A 31 -4.74 7.92 -13.21
CA ILE A 31 -5.63 6.82 -13.64
C ILE A 31 -4.90 5.48 -13.48
N LYS A 32 -3.71 5.33 -14.05
CA LYS A 32 -2.93 4.08 -13.99
C LYS A 32 -2.64 3.63 -12.56
N LEU A 33 -2.31 4.56 -11.68
CA LEU A 33 -1.97 4.27 -10.28
C LEU A 33 -3.22 4.14 -9.38
N SER A 34 -4.40 4.43 -9.87
CA SER A 34 -5.68 4.16 -9.23
C SER A 34 -6.24 2.77 -9.55
N LEU A 35 -5.56 1.97 -10.37
CA LEU A 35 -6.04 0.67 -10.84
C LEU A 35 -5.24 -0.48 -10.21
N ASP A 36 -5.91 -1.62 -10.03
CA ASP A 36 -5.29 -2.94 -9.88
C ASP A 36 -5.77 -3.87 -11.02
N TYR A 37 -5.70 -5.17 -10.87
CA TYR A 37 -6.16 -6.11 -11.90
C TYR A 37 -7.64 -6.50 -11.77
N TYR A 38 -8.48 -5.68 -11.12
CA TYR A 38 -9.92 -5.94 -10.97
C TYR A 38 -10.66 -6.11 -12.31
N HIS A 39 -10.08 -5.60 -13.39
CA HIS A 39 -10.65 -5.68 -14.74
C HIS A 39 -10.79 -7.12 -15.27
N PHE A 40 -10.16 -8.10 -14.65
CA PHE A 40 -10.42 -9.51 -14.95
C PHE A 40 -11.82 -9.97 -14.53
N SER A 41 -12.48 -9.24 -13.61
CA SER A 41 -13.86 -9.49 -13.21
C SER A 41 -14.81 -8.49 -13.90
N PRO A 42 -15.72 -8.94 -14.78
CA PRO A 42 -16.71 -8.07 -15.42
C PRO A 42 -17.61 -7.33 -14.42
N ILE A 43 -17.89 -7.97 -13.26
CA ILE A 43 -18.70 -7.37 -12.19
C ILE A 43 -17.94 -6.21 -11.56
N LEU A 44 -16.69 -6.43 -11.16
CA LEU A 44 -15.86 -5.37 -10.56
C LEU A 44 -15.56 -4.26 -11.57
N GLN A 45 -15.34 -4.61 -12.83
CA GLN A 45 -15.13 -3.62 -13.89
C GLN A 45 -16.33 -2.65 -14.00
N SER A 46 -17.55 -3.15 -13.96
CA SER A 46 -18.74 -2.30 -14.02
C SER A 46 -18.87 -1.36 -12.83
N GLN A 47 -18.39 -1.77 -11.65
CA GLN A 47 -18.49 -1.03 -10.38
C GLN A 47 -17.34 -0.05 -10.15
N LEU A 48 -16.14 -0.36 -10.65
CA LEU A 48 -14.90 0.33 -10.27
C LEU A 48 -14.27 1.17 -11.41
N LYS A 49 -14.71 1.04 -12.65
CA LYS A 49 -14.11 1.68 -13.82
C LYS A 49 -13.95 3.21 -13.73
N ASP A 50 -14.84 3.87 -12.98
CA ASP A 50 -14.85 5.33 -12.82
C ASP A 50 -14.18 5.79 -11.52
N LYS A 51 -13.66 4.84 -10.71
CA LYS A 51 -13.01 5.13 -9.44
C LYS A 51 -11.55 5.50 -9.65
N LYS A 52 -11.17 6.72 -9.27
CA LYS A 52 -9.80 7.23 -9.38
C LYS A 52 -9.48 8.21 -8.28
N ALA A 53 -8.20 8.31 -7.93
CA ALA A 53 -7.69 9.31 -7.00
C ALA A 53 -7.77 10.73 -7.58
N ASN A 54 -7.63 11.72 -6.72
CA ASN A 54 -7.39 13.12 -7.08
C ASN A 54 -5.89 13.37 -7.28
N LEU A 55 -5.06 12.74 -6.46
CA LEU A 55 -3.60 12.78 -6.59
C LEU A 55 -2.95 11.52 -6.00
N ILE A 56 -1.72 11.27 -6.40
CA ILE A 56 -0.91 10.16 -5.88
C ILE A 56 0.27 10.77 -5.13
N VAL A 57 0.62 10.21 -3.98
CA VAL A 57 1.80 10.59 -3.21
C VAL A 57 2.75 9.40 -3.05
N ARG A 58 4.06 9.63 -3.12
CA ARG A 58 5.09 8.60 -2.99
C ARG A 58 6.08 8.98 -1.89
N PRO A 59 5.85 8.53 -0.67
CA PRO A 59 6.80 8.74 0.41
C PRO A 59 8.08 7.91 0.21
N ASN A 60 9.20 8.45 0.71
CA ASN A 60 10.49 7.77 0.76
C ASN A 60 10.77 7.15 2.13
N ASN A 61 10.07 7.56 3.17
CA ASN A 61 10.31 7.17 4.56
C ASN A 61 9.06 7.33 5.44
N GLU A 62 9.15 6.84 6.67
CA GLU A 62 8.08 6.88 7.68
C GLU A 62 7.64 8.31 8.04
N THR A 63 8.59 9.24 8.14
CA THR A 63 8.27 10.64 8.47
C THR A 63 7.37 11.27 7.41
N GLU A 64 7.61 10.98 6.14
CA GLU A 64 6.76 11.43 5.04
C GLU A 64 5.39 10.77 5.08
N VAL A 65 5.29 9.49 5.48
CA VAL A 65 3.99 8.81 5.68
C VAL A 65 3.19 9.48 6.80
N LEU A 66 3.83 9.82 7.93
CA LEU A 66 3.19 10.56 9.03
C LEU A 66 2.67 11.93 8.55
N GLN A 67 3.46 12.66 7.77
CA GLN A 67 3.06 13.94 7.20
C GLN A 67 1.84 13.79 6.27
N ILE A 68 1.84 12.78 5.41
CA ILE A 68 0.71 12.47 4.52
C ILE A 68 -0.55 12.15 5.34
N ALA A 69 -0.43 11.27 6.34
CA ALA A 69 -1.54 10.89 7.20
C ALA A 69 -2.14 12.13 7.91
N LYS A 70 -1.30 12.95 8.55
CA LYS A 70 -1.71 14.20 9.22
C LYS A 70 -2.42 15.16 8.26
N THR A 71 -1.86 15.36 7.08
CA THR A 71 -2.45 16.23 6.06
C THR A 71 -3.80 15.68 5.58
N CYS A 72 -3.90 14.38 5.30
CA CYS A 72 -5.17 13.77 4.90
C CYS A 72 -6.25 13.90 5.98
N VAL A 73 -5.92 13.69 7.25
CA VAL A 73 -6.85 13.90 8.37
C VAL A 73 -7.31 15.36 8.44
N LYS A 74 -6.37 16.32 8.41
CA LYS A 74 -6.66 17.77 8.44
C LYS A 74 -7.63 18.20 7.35
N TYR A 75 -7.48 17.69 6.14
CA TYR A 75 -8.32 18.01 4.98
C TYR A 75 -9.55 17.08 4.84
N GLN A 76 -9.70 16.11 5.72
CA GLN A 76 -10.71 15.04 5.61
C GLN A 76 -10.65 14.32 4.25
N ALA A 77 -9.45 14.16 3.73
CA ALA A 77 -9.20 13.53 2.45
C ALA A 77 -9.13 12.00 2.61
N PRO A 78 -9.91 11.24 1.84
CA PRO A 78 -9.76 9.78 1.80
C PRO A 78 -8.35 9.38 1.41
N LEU A 79 -7.77 8.42 2.13
CA LEU A 79 -6.44 7.90 1.87
C LEU A 79 -6.52 6.41 1.54
N THR A 80 -6.01 6.05 0.37
CA THR A 80 -5.93 4.64 -0.08
C THR A 80 -4.47 4.25 -0.23
N ILE A 81 -4.06 3.17 0.44
CA ILE A 81 -2.69 2.68 0.36
C ILE A 81 -2.55 1.72 -0.83
N ARG A 82 -1.44 1.87 -1.55
CA ARG A 82 -1.08 1.05 -2.70
C ARG A 82 0.37 0.56 -2.61
N GLY A 83 0.58 -0.73 -2.84
CA GLY A 83 1.89 -1.29 -3.19
C GLY A 83 2.04 -1.36 -4.71
N ALA A 84 2.38 -2.52 -5.26
CA ALA A 84 2.50 -2.69 -6.71
C ALA A 84 1.15 -2.74 -7.48
N GLY A 85 0.01 -2.77 -6.78
CA GLY A 85 -1.32 -2.84 -7.40
C GLY A 85 -1.59 -4.14 -8.15
N THR A 86 -1.07 -5.25 -7.67
CA THR A 86 -1.19 -6.58 -8.29
C THR A 86 -2.40 -7.37 -7.77
N GLY A 87 -3.21 -6.78 -6.90
CA GLY A 87 -4.51 -7.33 -6.49
C GLY A 87 -5.50 -7.39 -7.65
N ASN A 88 -6.51 -8.23 -7.53
CA ASN A 88 -7.54 -8.41 -8.57
C ASN A 88 -8.97 -8.29 -8.04
N TYR A 89 -9.13 -7.73 -6.85
CA TYR A 89 -10.43 -7.55 -6.20
C TYR A 89 -10.75 -6.08 -5.87
N GLY A 90 -9.95 -5.12 -6.38
CA GLY A 90 -10.16 -3.71 -6.11
C GLY A 90 -9.64 -3.23 -4.75
N GLN A 91 -8.71 -3.98 -4.11
CA GLN A 91 -8.25 -3.68 -2.74
C GLN A 91 -7.54 -2.33 -2.61
N CYS A 92 -6.90 -1.84 -3.67
CA CYS A 92 -6.21 -0.56 -3.68
C CYS A 92 -6.88 0.52 -4.55
N ILE A 93 -8.17 0.32 -4.87
CA ILE A 93 -8.93 1.30 -5.65
C ILE A 93 -9.47 2.40 -4.74
N PRO A 94 -9.24 3.67 -5.05
CA PRO A 94 -9.75 4.80 -4.26
C PRO A 94 -11.25 5.00 -4.50
N LEU A 95 -12.07 4.27 -3.75
CA LEU A 95 -13.53 4.22 -3.94
C LEU A 95 -14.19 5.60 -3.82
N GLU A 96 -13.68 6.44 -2.92
CA GLU A 96 -14.18 7.79 -2.66
C GLU A 96 -13.28 8.88 -3.25
N GLY A 97 -12.41 8.52 -4.20
CA GLY A 97 -11.37 9.44 -4.69
C GLY A 97 -10.27 9.66 -3.66
N GLY A 98 -9.84 10.91 -3.49
CA GLY A 98 -8.85 11.24 -2.46
C GLY A 98 -7.41 11.04 -2.90
N VAL A 99 -6.56 10.69 -1.95
CA VAL A 99 -5.12 10.49 -2.11
C VAL A 99 -4.82 9.00 -2.20
N VAL A 100 -4.02 8.59 -3.19
CA VAL A 100 -3.38 7.27 -3.18
C VAL A 100 -1.95 7.41 -2.68
N LEU A 101 -1.61 6.68 -1.63
CA LEU A 101 -0.25 6.57 -1.10
C LEU A 101 0.42 5.34 -1.72
N ASP A 102 1.34 5.58 -2.66
CA ASP A 102 2.13 4.54 -3.33
C ASP A 102 3.42 4.29 -2.55
N THR A 103 3.49 3.15 -1.87
CA THR A 103 4.62 2.77 -1.00
C THR A 103 5.83 2.24 -1.76
N THR A 104 5.81 2.17 -3.09
CA THR A 104 6.84 1.47 -3.88
C THR A 104 8.24 2.07 -3.79
N LYS A 105 8.39 3.32 -3.33
CA LYS A 105 9.69 3.94 -3.06
C LYS A 105 10.32 3.53 -1.72
N MET A 106 9.51 3.14 -0.75
CA MET A 106 9.98 2.59 0.53
C MET A 106 10.35 1.13 0.33
N ASN A 107 11.51 0.86 -0.24
CA ASN A 107 11.91 -0.46 -0.72
C ASN A 107 13.23 -0.98 -0.16
N ASN A 108 13.65 -0.51 1.00
CA ASN A 108 14.85 -0.98 1.67
C ASN A 108 14.61 -2.32 2.38
N ILE A 109 15.56 -3.24 2.23
CA ILE A 109 15.69 -4.43 3.06
C ILE A 109 16.63 -4.05 4.20
N ASN A 110 16.07 -3.79 5.38
CA ASN A 110 16.84 -3.29 6.53
C ASN A 110 17.83 -4.35 7.02
N TRP A 111 17.36 -5.59 7.15
CA TRP A 111 18.20 -6.75 7.46
C TRP A 111 17.48 -8.06 7.16
N VAL A 112 18.27 -9.11 6.92
CA VAL A 112 17.82 -10.50 6.81
C VAL A 112 18.69 -11.36 7.73
N LYS A 113 18.04 -12.17 8.58
CA LYS A 113 18.65 -13.13 9.50
C LYS A 113 17.99 -14.49 9.31
N PRO A 114 18.60 -15.61 9.78
CA PRO A 114 17.94 -16.91 9.72
C PRO A 114 16.53 -16.87 10.33
N GLY A 115 15.53 -17.18 9.51
CA GLY A 115 14.12 -17.23 9.91
C GLY A 115 13.39 -15.89 10.06
N LEU A 116 14.06 -14.74 9.91
CA LEU A 116 13.44 -13.43 10.12
C LEU A 116 14.04 -12.36 9.22
N SER A 117 13.22 -11.41 8.78
CA SER A 117 13.66 -10.22 8.04
C SER A 117 12.88 -8.99 8.46
N CYS A 118 13.51 -7.82 8.36
CA CYS A 118 12.87 -6.52 8.51
C CYS A 118 13.00 -5.75 7.20
N VAL A 119 11.89 -5.31 6.65
CA VAL A 119 11.83 -4.69 5.34
C VAL A 119 10.78 -3.59 5.28
N GLU A 120 10.99 -2.61 4.41
CA GLU A 120 10.00 -1.60 4.09
C GLU A 120 8.86 -2.16 3.21
N PRO A 121 7.67 -1.53 3.21
CA PRO A 121 6.46 -2.06 2.57
C PRO A 121 6.55 -2.19 1.04
N GLY A 122 7.38 -1.38 0.39
CA GLY A 122 7.58 -1.39 -1.06
C GLY A 122 8.56 -2.43 -1.58
N VAL A 123 9.23 -3.19 -0.70
CA VAL A 123 10.13 -4.27 -1.11
C VAL A 123 9.37 -5.33 -1.89
N LYS A 124 9.89 -5.70 -3.06
CA LYS A 124 9.31 -6.79 -3.87
C LYS A 124 9.64 -8.14 -3.24
N LEU A 125 8.66 -9.05 -3.23
CA LEU A 125 8.84 -10.40 -2.69
C LEU A 125 10.02 -11.15 -3.31
N VAL A 126 10.21 -11.04 -4.64
CA VAL A 126 11.34 -11.64 -5.32
C VAL A 126 12.70 -11.11 -4.84
N ALA A 127 12.78 -9.82 -4.48
CA ALA A 127 14.03 -9.23 -3.98
C ALA A 127 14.34 -9.74 -2.57
N LEU A 128 13.33 -9.83 -1.70
CA LEU A 128 13.48 -10.40 -0.36
C LEU A 128 13.85 -11.88 -0.41
N ASP A 129 13.19 -12.68 -1.25
CA ASP A 129 13.50 -14.10 -1.40
C ASP A 129 14.93 -14.34 -1.91
N LYS A 130 15.37 -13.52 -2.89
CA LYS A 130 16.76 -13.57 -3.35
C LYS A 130 17.74 -13.31 -2.20
N LYS A 131 17.43 -12.30 -1.36
CA LYS A 131 18.29 -11.96 -0.22
C LYS A 131 18.26 -13.04 0.86
N ALA A 132 17.12 -13.67 1.11
CA ALA A 132 17.01 -14.80 2.03
C ALA A 132 17.84 -16.01 1.56
N LYS A 133 17.83 -16.31 0.26
CA LYS A 133 18.60 -17.41 -0.34
C LYS A 133 20.12 -17.24 -0.20
N GLU A 134 20.62 -16.01 -0.12
CA GLU A 134 22.06 -15.75 0.11
C GLU A 134 22.54 -16.31 1.48
N ILE A 135 21.62 -16.49 2.43
CA ILE A 135 21.90 -17.04 3.77
C ILE A 135 21.24 -18.41 4.01
N GLY A 136 20.88 -19.12 2.93
CA GLY A 136 20.29 -20.46 2.99
C GLY A 136 18.80 -20.50 3.39
N GLY A 137 18.10 -19.37 3.35
CA GLY A 137 16.66 -19.27 3.64
C GLY A 137 15.82 -19.10 2.39
N GLU A 138 14.50 -19.07 2.55
CA GLU A 138 13.53 -18.78 1.50
C GLU A 138 12.24 -18.19 2.10
N LEU A 139 11.42 -17.54 1.27
CA LEU A 139 10.09 -17.13 1.69
C LEU A 139 9.16 -18.35 1.80
N ARG A 140 8.52 -18.52 2.97
CA ARG A 140 7.56 -19.60 3.20
C ARG A 140 6.32 -19.50 2.32
N MET A 141 5.97 -18.29 1.93
CA MET A 141 4.71 -18.02 1.24
C MET A 141 4.83 -16.83 0.29
N PHE A 142 4.25 -16.95 -0.88
CA PHE A 142 4.23 -15.86 -1.87
C PHE A 142 3.05 -16.03 -2.85
N PRO A 143 2.51 -14.92 -3.41
CA PRO A 143 1.44 -14.97 -4.41
C PRO A 143 1.97 -15.35 -5.80
N SER A 144 1.07 -15.66 -6.74
CA SER A 144 1.43 -15.87 -8.16
C SER A 144 2.12 -14.65 -8.78
N THR A 145 1.84 -13.45 -8.27
CA THR A 145 2.48 -12.18 -8.67
C THR A 145 3.82 -11.91 -7.97
N TYR A 146 4.46 -12.92 -7.41
CA TYR A 146 5.71 -12.90 -6.66
C TYR A 146 6.81 -11.96 -7.21
N ARG A 147 6.93 -11.87 -8.55
CA ARG A 147 7.97 -11.03 -9.17
C ARG A 147 7.68 -9.53 -9.06
N THR A 148 6.44 -9.15 -8.90
CA THR A 148 5.97 -7.75 -8.94
C THR A 148 5.34 -7.28 -7.64
N ALA A 149 4.68 -8.17 -6.90
CA ALA A 149 4.03 -7.85 -5.64
C ALA A 149 5.02 -7.35 -4.59
N THR A 150 4.58 -6.36 -3.79
CA THR A 150 5.34 -5.82 -2.67
C THR A 150 4.92 -6.49 -1.36
N ILE A 151 5.84 -6.52 -0.38
CA ILE A 151 5.60 -7.16 0.92
C ILE A 151 4.44 -6.47 1.66
N GLY A 152 4.40 -5.13 1.67
CA GLY A 152 3.31 -4.39 2.31
C GLY A 152 1.95 -4.67 1.68
N GLY A 153 1.89 -4.73 0.34
CA GLY A 153 0.66 -5.09 -0.37
C GLY A 153 0.22 -6.54 -0.12
N PHE A 154 1.18 -7.46 0.01
CA PHE A 154 0.90 -8.86 0.30
C PHE A 154 0.34 -9.05 1.71
N ILE A 155 0.96 -8.40 2.71
CA ILE A 155 0.52 -8.44 4.11
C ILE A 155 -0.80 -7.70 4.28
N GLY A 156 -0.90 -6.46 3.81
CA GLY A 156 -2.12 -5.64 3.94
C GLY A 156 -3.34 -6.23 3.22
N GLY A 157 -3.13 -6.93 2.10
CA GLY A 157 -4.19 -7.66 1.42
C GLY A 157 -4.61 -8.97 2.09
N GLY A 158 -3.90 -9.41 3.14
CA GLY A 158 -4.18 -10.66 3.84
C GLY A 158 -4.12 -11.90 2.94
N SER A 159 -3.33 -11.80 1.87
CA SER A 159 -3.32 -12.80 0.79
C SER A 159 -2.73 -14.13 1.26
N GLY A 160 -3.27 -15.22 0.71
CA GLY A 160 -2.60 -16.52 0.70
C GLY A 160 -1.71 -16.66 -0.54
N GLY A 161 -1.14 -17.83 -0.72
CA GLY A 161 -0.33 -18.10 -1.90
C GLY A 161 0.30 -19.48 -1.87
N ILE A 162 1.28 -19.69 -2.73
CA ILE A 162 2.12 -20.89 -2.73
C ILE A 162 2.81 -20.98 -1.37
N GLY A 163 2.77 -22.16 -0.76
CA GLY A 163 3.26 -22.40 0.59
C GLY A 163 2.19 -22.35 1.69
N SER A 164 1.01 -21.77 1.45
CA SER A 164 -0.05 -21.64 2.47
C SER A 164 -0.53 -22.98 3.02
N ILE A 165 -0.46 -24.07 2.24
CA ILE A 165 -0.84 -25.41 2.71
C ILE A 165 0.12 -25.89 3.79
N ASN A 166 1.41 -25.66 3.62
CA ASN A 166 2.45 -26.11 4.55
C ASN A 166 2.63 -25.19 5.75
N TYR A 167 2.54 -23.87 5.52
CA TYR A 167 2.92 -22.84 6.50
C TYR A 167 1.73 -22.00 7.02
N GLY A 168 0.52 -22.28 6.51
CA GLY A 168 -0.69 -21.54 6.87
C GLY A 168 -0.81 -20.19 6.16
N LEU A 169 -1.76 -19.37 6.57
CA LEU A 169 -2.01 -18.04 6.03
C LEU A 169 -1.13 -17.00 6.74
N LEU A 170 -0.97 -15.82 6.13
CA LEU A 170 -0.20 -14.70 6.71
C LEU A 170 -0.58 -14.38 8.16
N ARG A 171 -1.87 -14.45 8.50
CA ARG A 171 -2.39 -14.20 9.86
C ARG A 171 -2.04 -15.28 10.88
N HIS A 172 -1.53 -16.43 10.45
CA HIS A 172 -1.12 -17.48 11.38
C HIS A 172 0.21 -17.11 12.02
N ARG A 173 0.36 -17.47 13.31
CA ARG A 173 1.57 -17.18 14.09
C ARG A 173 2.82 -17.71 13.40
N GLY A 174 3.88 -16.89 13.40
CA GLY A 174 5.17 -17.22 12.83
C GLY A 174 5.36 -16.87 11.36
N ASN A 175 4.32 -16.33 10.68
CA ASN A 175 4.47 -15.84 9.30
C ASN A 175 4.74 -14.33 9.25
N VAL A 176 4.09 -13.55 10.10
CA VAL A 176 4.37 -12.13 10.32
C VAL A 176 4.62 -11.94 11.82
N SER A 177 5.78 -11.43 12.20
CA SER A 177 6.17 -11.25 13.59
C SER A 177 5.70 -9.91 14.15
N ALA A 178 5.87 -8.84 13.40
CA ALA A 178 5.43 -7.50 13.73
C ALA A 178 5.15 -6.69 12.47
N VAL A 179 4.36 -5.64 12.60
CA VAL A 179 4.13 -4.63 11.59
C VAL A 179 4.12 -3.26 12.26
N GLN A 180 4.80 -2.31 11.65
CA GLN A 180 4.64 -0.91 12.02
C GLN A 180 3.50 -0.31 11.21
N VAL A 181 2.60 0.40 11.87
CA VAL A 181 1.46 1.07 11.25
C VAL A 181 1.42 2.53 11.67
N VAL A 182 1.03 3.40 10.73
CA VAL A 182 0.75 4.81 11.00
C VAL A 182 -0.75 4.96 11.22
N THR A 183 -1.14 5.56 12.34
CA THR A 183 -2.55 5.80 12.66
C THR A 183 -3.12 6.97 11.86
N MET A 184 -4.44 6.95 11.62
CA MET A 184 -5.19 8.06 11.01
C MET A 184 -5.94 8.84 12.09
N GLU A 185 -5.18 9.54 12.91
CA GLU A 185 -5.65 10.40 14.02
C GLU A 185 -5.28 11.86 13.74
N ASP A 186 -5.80 12.82 14.53
CA ASP A 186 -5.43 14.24 14.42
C ASP A 186 -3.91 14.45 14.58
N GLU A 187 -3.28 13.68 15.45
CA GLU A 187 -1.82 13.54 15.57
C GLU A 187 -1.43 12.09 15.30
N PRO A 188 -1.11 11.74 14.04
CA PRO A 188 -0.74 10.38 13.67
C PRO A 188 0.48 9.88 14.42
N ARG A 189 0.44 8.60 14.79
CA ARG A 189 1.53 7.92 15.52
C ARG A 189 1.94 6.66 14.79
N VAL A 190 3.20 6.28 14.99
CA VAL A 190 3.68 4.94 14.64
C VAL A 190 3.43 4.02 15.83
N ILE A 191 2.79 2.89 15.55
CA ILE A 191 2.59 1.81 16.52
C ILE A 191 3.12 0.49 15.94
N GLU A 192 3.65 -0.38 16.82
CA GLU A 192 4.18 -1.71 16.48
C GLU A 192 3.44 -2.80 17.24
#